data_a567b7bf9570ddc8b5ecfa48244dbf2a
#
_entry.id   a567b7bf9570ddc8b5ecfa48244dbf2a
#
_cell.length_a   1.000
_cell.length_b   1.000
_cell.length_c   1.000
_cell.angle_alpha   90.00
_cell.angle_beta   90.00
_cell.angle_gamma   90.00
#
_symmetry.space_group_name_H-M   'P 1'
#
loop_
_entity.id
_entity.type
_entity.pdbx_description
1 polymer ?
#
loop_
_entity_poly.entity_id
_entity_poly.type
_entity_poly.pdbx_seq_one_letter_code
_entity_poly.pdbx_strand_id
1 'polypeptide(L)'
;MRVLLGAMECLRNGVTTVQDMNTLVPQDEETLDVILSAYEEVGIRVVFSIALRDIGALDIAPFLPADTPEPVRKYIAGADRDPKADLAFVERQIRRRENLPDRIQWGLSPSGPQRCSREMLEGIADLGRRHDLPIFTHVYETRAQTAKARALYGAQGGSMIRWLDEVGLLGPKTTLAHCVWLSESEMPMLKERGVNVAHNPISNMKLKSGVAPMRAMMCEGINVGLGCDNSSCGDCQNMFQAMKGLCLLAAVADPQPTGVLAADAFRAATTGGARALDLGKKVGLVQPGMKADLTIIDLTDPAYMPLNSAVRQLVYSESGRGVETTIVNGRIVMRNRRMTTVDEAAIRAELAEVMLKFRRDFSRLAAANSEATPYLLEANKRVAAADVAIERFFPR
;
A
#
# COMPACT_ATOMS: atom_id res chain seq x y z
N MET A 1 -12.87 8.97 -12.11
CA MET A 1 -11.99 8.43 -13.17
C MET A 1 -10.80 7.64 -12.61
N ARG A 2 -9.88 8.20 -11.81
CA ARG A 2 -8.68 7.49 -11.29
C ARG A 2 -9.02 6.19 -10.54
N VAL A 3 -10.03 6.22 -9.65
CA VAL A 3 -10.50 5.05 -8.91
C VAL A 3 -11.08 3.99 -9.84
N LEU A 4 -11.92 4.38 -10.80
CA LEU A 4 -12.49 3.46 -11.79
C LEU A 4 -11.41 2.70 -12.57
N LEU A 5 -10.41 3.42 -13.10
CA LEU A 5 -9.32 2.81 -13.86
C LEU A 5 -8.48 1.85 -13.02
N GLY A 6 -8.10 2.25 -11.81
CA GLY A 6 -7.31 1.40 -10.90
C GLY A 6 -8.07 0.15 -10.47
N ALA A 7 -9.35 0.28 -10.12
CA ALA A 7 -10.20 -0.84 -9.74
C ALA A 7 -10.45 -1.81 -10.92
N MET A 8 -10.68 -1.30 -12.13
CA MET A 8 -10.80 -2.13 -13.33
C MET A 8 -9.51 -2.90 -13.63
N GLU A 9 -8.35 -2.27 -13.46
CA GLU A 9 -7.05 -2.93 -13.62
C GLU A 9 -6.86 -4.04 -12.58
N CYS A 10 -7.18 -3.77 -11.31
CA CYS A 10 -7.18 -4.77 -10.25
C CYS A 10 -8.03 -6.00 -10.63
N LEU A 11 -9.28 -5.78 -11.00
CA LEU A 11 -10.21 -6.86 -11.36
C LEU A 11 -9.73 -7.68 -12.57
N ARG A 12 -9.14 -7.01 -13.58
CA ARG A 12 -8.56 -7.68 -14.74
C ARG A 12 -7.36 -8.56 -14.42
N ASN A 13 -6.68 -8.26 -13.34
CA ASN A 13 -5.54 -9.02 -12.83
C ASN A 13 -5.92 -9.90 -11.64
N GLY A 14 -7.21 -10.23 -11.49
CA GLY A 14 -7.72 -11.18 -10.50
C GLY A 14 -7.72 -10.67 -9.05
N VAL A 15 -7.49 -9.37 -8.83
CA VAL A 15 -7.54 -8.76 -7.51
C VAL A 15 -8.99 -8.43 -7.17
N THR A 16 -9.54 -9.12 -6.17
CA THR A 16 -10.94 -8.93 -5.74
C THR A 16 -11.09 -7.91 -4.61
N THR A 17 -10.00 -7.66 -3.86
CA THR A 17 -10.01 -6.84 -2.65
C THR A 17 -8.78 -5.95 -2.61
N VAL A 18 -8.97 -4.67 -2.31
CA VAL A 18 -7.90 -3.68 -2.17
C VAL A 18 -8.01 -2.93 -0.85
N GLN A 19 -6.88 -2.45 -0.35
CA GLN A 19 -6.80 -1.36 0.61
C GLN A 19 -6.46 -0.10 -0.17
N ASP A 20 -7.23 0.96 0.01
CA ASP A 20 -6.93 2.27 -0.58
C ASP A 20 -6.63 3.29 0.52
N MET A 21 -5.36 3.70 0.63
CA MET A 21 -4.94 4.86 1.39
C MET A 21 -5.05 6.10 0.50
N ASN A 22 -6.22 6.71 0.46
CA ASN A 22 -6.52 7.77 -0.48
C ASN A 22 -6.07 9.14 0.02
N THR A 23 -5.27 9.84 -0.78
CA THR A 23 -4.99 11.26 -0.56
C THR A 23 -6.17 12.07 -1.10
N LEU A 24 -7.09 12.42 -0.19
CA LEU A 24 -8.31 13.18 -0.53
C LEU A 24 -7.96 14.65 -0.79
N VAL A 25 -8.15 15.12 -2.01
CA VAL A 25 -7.91 16.52 -2.41
C VAL A 25 -8.99 16.98 -3.39
N PRO A 26 -9.81 17.97 -3.03
CA PRO A 26 -9.94 18.55 -1.69
C PRO A 26 -10.42 17.53 -0.65
N GLN A 27 -10.18 17.82 0.64
CA GLN A 27 -10.65 16.97 1.71
C GLN A 27 -12.06 17.40 2.11
N ASP A 28 -13.03 16.98 1.34
CA ASP A 28 -14.45 17.28 1.53
C ASP A 28 -15.34 16.05 1.29
N GLU A 29 -16.61 16.22 1.62
CA GLU A 29 -17.61 15.15 1.55
C GLU A 29 -17.98 14.80 0.11
N GLU A 30 -18.01 15.78 -0.80
CA GLU A 30 -18.38 15.59 -2.21
C GLU A 30 -17.31 14.74 -2.92
N THR A 31 -16.04 15.07 -2.74
CA THR A 31 -14.92 14.28 -3.29
C THR A 31 -14.95 12.86 -2.76
N LEU A 32 -15.24 12.68 -1.47
CA LEU A 32 -15.33 11.37 -0.85
C LEU A 32 -16.52 10.55 -1.41
N ASP A 33 -17.69 11.16 -1.58
CA ASP A 33 -18.87 10.51 -2.15
C ASP A 33 -18.60 10.04 -3.59
N VAL A 34 -17.94 10.84 -4.41
CA VAL A 34 -17.54 10.47 -5.78
C VAL A 34 -16.59 9.26 -5.78
N ILE A 35 -15.63 9.21 -4.85
CA ILE A 35 -14.70 8.09 -4.73
C ILE A 35 -15.41 6.80 -4.31
N LEU A 36 -16.24 6.86 -3.27
CA LEU A 36 -16.97 5.69 -2.77
C LEU A 36 -17.98 5.18 -3.80
N SER A 37 -18.69 6.07 -4.51
CA SER A 37 -19.59 5.72 -5.60
C SER A 37 -18.85 4.99 -6.74
N ALA A 38 -17.63 5.40 -7.08
CA ALA A 38 -16.83 4.72 -8.09
C ALA A 38 -16.46 3.28 -7.67
N TYR A 39 -16.14 3.05 -6.40
CA TYR A 39 -15.93 1.68 -5.86
C TYR A 39 -17.21 0.86 -5.89
N GLU A 40 -18.34 1.49 -5.57
CA GLU A 40 -19.64 0.84 -5.60
C GLU A 40 -20.02 0.43 -7.02
N GLU A 41 -19.84 1.30 -8.00
CA GLU A 41 -20.14 1.08 -9.41
C GLU A 41 -19.32 -0.07 -9.99
N VAL A 42 -17.99 -0.04 -9.82
CA VAL A 42 -17.08 -1.10 -10.30
C VAL A 42 -17.33 -2.43 -9.61
N GLY A 43 -17.68 -2.41 -8.32
CA GLY A 43 -18.04 -3.59 -7.56
C GLY A 43 -16.86 -4.34 -6.94
N ILE A 44 -15.67 -3.79 -6.90
CA ILE A 44 -14.52 -4.34 -6.16
C ILE A 44 -14.74 -4.22 -4.64
N ARG A 45 -14.15 -5.13 -3.85
CA ARG A 45 -14.11 -4.97 -2.40
C ARG A 45 -12.99 -4.00 -2.02
N VAL A 46 -13.26 -3.09 -1.08
CA VAL A 46 -12.27 -2.11 -0.62
C VAL A 46 -12.32 -1.91 0.89
N VAL A 47 -11.16 -1.86 1.52
CA VAL A 47 -10.96 -1.22 2.83
C VAL A 47 -10.42 0.18 2.53
N PHE A 48 -11.30 1.15 2.61
CA PHE A 48 -11.00 2.54 2.26
C PHE A 48 -10.51 3.31 3.48
N SER A 49 -9.50 4.15 3.29
CA SER A 49 -9.00 5.04 4.33
C SER A 49 -8.50 6.37 3.74
N ILE A 50 -8.60 7.42 4.53
CA ILE A 50 -8.05 8.73 4.17
C ILE A 50 -6.61 8.79 4.70
N ALA A 51 -5.67 9.17 3.84
CA ALA A 51 -4.27 9.38 4.22
C ALA A 51 -4.14 10.62 5.10
N LEU A 52 -3.82 10.43 6.38
CA LEU A 52 -3.66 11.51 7.36
C LEU A 52 -2.19 11.84 7.59
N ARG A 53 -1.88 13.12 7.72
CA ARG A 53 -0.56 13.65 8.05
C ARG A 53 -0.70 15.11 8.46
N ASP A 54 0.09 15.54 9.43
CA ASP A 54 0.13 16.92 9.92
C ASP A 54 1.55 17.47 10.08
N ILE A 55 2.58 16.65 9.75
CA ILE A 55 3.98 17.09 9.68
C ILE A 55 4.35 17.34 8.22
N GLY A 56 4.87 18.51 7.93
CA GLY A 56 5.27 18.95 6.59
C GLY A 56 6.42 18.11 6.01
N ALA A 57 6.47 18.02 4.68
CA ALA A 57 7.52 17.25 4.01
C ALA A 57 8.93 17.82 4.26
N LEU A 58 9.05 19.12 4.50
CA LEU A 58 10.33 19.77 4.84
C LEU A 58 10.91 19.25 6.16
N ASP A 59 10.05 19.04 7.17
CA ASP A 59 10.46 18.58 8.50
C ASP A 59 10.91 17.13 8.52
N ILE A 60 10.49 16.35 7.54
CA ILE A 60 10.83 14.92 7.41
C ILE A 60 11.90 14.65 6.36
N ALA A 61 12.32 15.65 5.55
CA ALA A 61 13.39 15.48 4.56
C ALA A 61 14.76 15.53 5.25
N PRO A 62 15.42 14.37 5.46
CA PRO A 62 16.76 14.39 6.04
C PRO A 62 17.77 14.94 5.02
N PHE A 63 18.75 15.69 5.53
CA PHE A 63 19.90 16.17 4.73
C PHE A 63 19.56 17.12 3.57
N LEU A 64 18.41 17.80 3.61
CA LEU A 64 18.13 18.85 2.62
C LEU A 64 19.24 19.94 2.71
N PRO A 65 19.83 20.37 1.57
CA PRO A 65 20.88 21.39 1.58
C PRO A 65 20.46 22.67 2.30
N ALA A 66 21.35 23.23 3.12
CA ALA A 66 21.07 24.44 3.89
C ALA A 66 20.83 25.67 2.99
N ASP A 67 21.43 25.69 1.80
CA ASP A 67 21.31 26.71 0.77
C ASP A 67 20.10 26.52 -0.17
N THR A 68 19.19 25.57 0.14
CA THR A 68 17.95 25.41 -0.60
C THR A 68 17.14 26.71 -0.56
N PRO A 69 16.79 27.31 -1.71
CA PRO A 69 16.08 28.58 -1.78
C PRO A 69 14.71 28.55 -1.08
N GLU A 70 14.32 29.67 -0.47
CA GLU A 70 13.07 29.77 0.26
C GLU A 70 11.81 29.40 -0.55
N PRO A 71 11.67 29.78 -1.84
CA PRO A 71 10.54 29.32 -2.66
C PRO A 71 10.47 27.80 -2.81
N VAL A 72 11.61 27.13 -2.94
CA VAL A 72 11.72 25.67 -3.03
C VAL A 72 11.38 25.03 -1.68
N ARG A 73 11.86 25.59 -0.57
CA ARG A 73 11.51 25.12 0.78
C ARG A 73 10.00 25.19 1.01
N LYS A 74 9.39 26.32 0.69
CA LYS A 74 7.95 26.54 0.82
C LYS A 74 7.15 25.56 -0.06
N TYR A 75 7.62 25.28 -1.27
CA TYR A 75 7.01 24.29 -2.15
C TYR A 75 7.08 22.87 -1.56
N ILE A 76 8.23 22.48 -0.99
CA ILE A 76 8.41 21.16 -0.35
C ILE A 76 7.59 21.05 0.95
N ALA A 77 7.53 22.10 1.76
CA ALA A 77 6.80 22.08 3.04
C ALA A 77 5.32 21.70 2.85
N GLY A 78 4.68 22.23 1.82
CA GLY A 78 3.24 22.05 1.60
C GLY A 78 2.40 22.93 2.53
N ALA A 79 1.12 22.61 2.67
CA ALA A 79 0.21 23.33 3.55
C ALA A 79 0.21 22.74 4.96
N ASP A 80 0.09 23.60 5.96
CA ASP A 80 -0.14 23.21 7.36
C ASP A 80 -1.50 22.52 7.50
N ARG A 81 -1.58 21.56 8.40
CA ARG A 81 -2.80 20.79 8.70
C ARG A 81 -3.04 20.75 10.20
N ASP A 82 -4.31 20.80 10.58
CA ASP A 82 -4.76 20.68 11.97
C ASP A 82 -5.15 19.21 12.25
N PRO A 83 -4.41 18.46 13.10
CA PRO A 83 -4.72 17.09 13.42
C PRO A 83 -6.11 16.89 14.02
N LYS A 84 -6.60 17.83 14.82
CA LYS A 84 -7.94 17.74 15.44
C LYS A 84 -9.04 17.86 14.38
N ALA A 85 -8.90 18.79 13.47
CA ALA A 85 -9.85 19.00 12.38
C ALA A 85 -9.89 17.77 11.44
N ASP A 86 -8.73 17.20 11.11
CA ASP A 86 -8.62 16.01 10.27
C ASP A 86 -9.23 14.78 10.94
N LEU A 87 -8.94 14.52 12.22
CA LEU A 87 -9.52 13.43 13.00
C LEU A 87 -11.04 13.57 13.13
N ALA A 88 -11.53 14.78 13.43
CA ALA A 88 -12.96 15.06 13.52
C ALA A 88 -13.66 14.87 12.16
N PHE A 89 -13.01 15.25 11.06
CA PHE A 89 -13.54 14.99 9.72
C PHE A 89 -13.68 13.49 9.48
N VAL A 90 -12.62 12.70 9.71
CA VAL A 90 -12.65 11.24 9.50
C VAL A 90 -13.71 10.58 10.35
N GLU A 91 -13.79 10.89 11.65
CA GLU A 91 -14.80 10.29 12.52
C GLU A 91 -16.23 10.63 12.06
N ARG A 92 -16.49 11.88 11.66
CA ARG A 92 -17.78 12.28 11.11
C ARG A 92 -18.11 11.49 9.83
N GLN A 93 -17.13 11.23 8.96
CA GLN A 93 -17.37 10.45 7.74
C GLN A 93 -17.67 8.97 8.04
N ILE A 94 -16.96 8.37 9.00
CA ILE A 94 -17.23 7.00 9.47
C ILE A 94 -18.68 6.88 9.97
N ARG A 95 -19.10 7.77 10.85
CA ARG A 95 -20.45 7.78 11.42
C ARG A 95 -21.53 8.04 10.37
N ARG A 96 -21.30 8.99 9.46
CA ARG A 96 -22.27 9.33 8.40
C ARG A 96 -22.51 8.16 7.43
N ARG A 97 -21.55 7.26 7.29
CA ARG A 97 -21.57 6.16 6.32
C ARG A 97 -21.47 4.79 6.97
N GLU A 98 -22.20 4.60 8.04
CA GLU A 98 -22.29 3.30 8.75
C GLU A 98 -22.94 2.20 7.89
N ASN A 99 -23.78 2.57 6.93
CA ASN A 99 -24.57 1.65 6.09
C ASN A 99 -23.96 1.47 4.68
N LEU A 100 -22.64 1.53 4.54
CA LEU A 100 -21.99 1.19 3.28
C LEU A 100 -22.23 -0.29 2.89
N PRO A 101 -22.25 -0.62 1.60
CA PRO A 101 -22.29 -2.02 1.16
C PRO A 101 -21.19 -2.86 1.83
N ASP A 102 -21.48 -4.12 2.19
CA ASP A 102 -20.54 -5.02 2.91
C ASP A 102 -19.14 -5.11 2.25
N ARG A 103 -19.04 -4.82 0.96
CA ARG A 103 -17.76 -4.80 0.23
C ARG A 103 -16.95 -3.50 0.39
N ILE A 104 -17.53 -2.45 0.98
CA ILE A 104 -16.84 -1.18 1.26
C ILE A 104 -16.74 -1.02 2.76
N GLN A 105 -15.53 -1.01 3.29
CA GLN A 105 -15.27 -0.89 4.72
C GLN A 105 -14.31 0.25 4.99
N TRP A 106 -14.39 0.83 6.19
CA TRP A 106 -13.47 1.83 6.65
C TRP A 106 -12.20 1.22 7.23
N GLY A 107 -11.09 1.93 7.03
CA GLY A 107 -9.86 1.78 7.76
C GLY A 107 -9.31 3.16 8.15
N LEU A 108 -8.24 3.18 8.88
CA LEU A 108 -7.54 4.41 9.30
C LEU A 108 -6.11 4.38 8.76
N SER A 109 -5.60 5.51 8.27
CA SER A 109 -4.29 5.53 7.65
C SER A 109 -3.49 6.77 8.02
N PRO A 110 -2.70 6.73 9.13
CA PRO A 110 -1.58 7.65 9.25
C PRO A 110 -0.60 7.37 8.11
N SER A 111 -0.26 8.40 7.34
CA SER A 111 0.57 8.25 6.14
C SER A 111 1.95 7.65 6.42
N GLY A 112 2.48 7.90 7.62
CA GLY A 112 3.71 7.32 8.14
C GLY A 112 4.03 7.92 9.51
N PRO A 113 4.68 7.20 10.44
CA PRO A 113 4.93 7.69 11.79
C PRO A 113 5.67 9.03 11.82
N GLN A 114 6.65 9.22 10.93
CA GLN A 114 7.44 10.44 10.82
C GLN A 114 6.67 11.62 10.20
N ARG A 115 5.49 11.37 9.66
CA ARG A 115 4.63 12.37 9.01
C ARG A 115 3.43 12.78 9.85
N CYS A 116 3.34 12.22 11.06
CA CYS A 116 2.24 12.44 11.97
C CYS A 116 2.77 12.85 13.34
N SER A 117 2.15 13.85 13.95
CA SER A 117 2.42 14.22 15.33
C SER A 117 1.95 13.10 16.29
N ARG A 118 2.42 13.17 17.54
CA ARG A 118 1.92 12.29 18.61
C ARG A 118 0.40 12.40 18.74
N GLU A 119 -0.13 13.62 18.72
CA GLU A 119 -1.57 13.88 18.82
C GLU A 119 -2.37 13.18 17.71
N MET A 120 -1.89 13.27 16.46
CA MET A 120 -2.50 12.60 15.32
C MET A 120 -2.47 11.07 15.49
N LEU A 121 -1.33 10.50 15.89
CA LEU A 121 -1.17 9.05 16.04
C LEU A 121 -2.02 8.49 17.19
N GLU A 122 -2.02 9.14 18.36
CA GLU A 122 -2.84 8.75 19.50
C GLU A 122 -4.34 8.89 19.18
N GLY A 123 -4.72 9.95 18.46
CA GLY A 123 -6.10 10.14 17.98
C GLY A 123 -6.55 9.04 17.00
N ILE A 124 -5.68 8.61 16.09
CA ILE A 124 -5.96 7.49 15.18
C ILE A 124 -6.07 6.18 15.95
N ALA A 125 -5.19 5.92 16.93
CA ALA A 125 -5.26 4.75 17.79
C ALA A 125 -6.58 4.70 18.58
N ASP A 126 -7.04 5.85 19.08
CA ASP A 126 -8.32 5.96 19.76
C ASP A 126 -9.52 5.70 18.84
N LEU A 127 -9.52 6.31 17.65
CA LEU A 127 -10.55 6.05 16.63
C LEU A 127 -10.60 4.57 16.24
N GLY A 128 -9.43 3.93 16.04
CA GLY A 128 -9.32 2.51 15.72
C GLY A 128 -9.97 1.62 16.78
N ARG A 129 -9.73 1.91 18.06
CA ARG A 129 -10.35 1.17 19.19
C ARG A 129 -11.85 1.43 19.29
N ARG A 130 -12.28 2.70 19.20
CA ARG A 130 -13.72 3.06 19.38
C ARG A 130 -14.62 2.53 18.27
N HIS A 131 -14.11 2.47 17.04
CA HIS A 131 -14.86 2.03 15.88
C HIS A 131 -14.47 0.64 15.37
N ASP A 132 -13.59 -0.07 16.09
CA ASP A 132 -13.07 -1.41 15.75
C ASP A 132 -12.48 -1.50 14.33
N LEU A 133 -11.72 -0.50 13.90
CA LEU A 133 -11.21 -0.33 12.55
C LEU A 133 -9.74 -0.77 12.41
N PRO A 134 -9.35 -1.36 11.25
CA PRO A 134 -7.97 -1.64 10.94
C PRO A 134 -7.18 -0.36 10.63
N ILE A 135 -5.87 -0.40 10.92
CA ILE A 135 -4.93 0.71 10.74
C ILE A 135 -3.84 0.31 9.75
N PHE A 136 -3.57 1.19 8.79
CA PHE A 136 -2.55 1.00 7.75
C PHE A 136 -1.57 2.16 7.75
N THR A 137 -0.27 1.90 7.72
CA THR A 137 0.75 2.97 7.70
C THR A 137 2.03 2.53 7.00
N HIS A 138 2.76 3.47 6.39
CA HIS A 138 4.06 3.18 5.79
C HIS A 138 5.15 3.20 6.86
N VAL A 139 5.96 2.15 6.92
CA VAL A 139 7.05 2.04 7.88
C VAL A 139 8.31 1.54 7.18
N TYR A 140 9.42 2.24 7.40
CA TYR A 140 10.74 1.83 6.92
C TYR A 140 10.80 1.49 5.43
N GLU A 141 10.08 2.26 4.61
CA GLU A 141 10.09 2.05 3.17
C GLU A 141 11.46 2.36 2.57
N THR A 142 12.07 3.48 3.01
CA THR A 142 13.31 3.99 2.41
C THR A 142 14.40 4.20 3.46
N ARG A 143 15.66 4.23 2.99
CA ARG A 143 16.82 4.60 3.81
C ARG A 143 16.62 5.97 4.47
N ALA A 144 15.98 6.92 3.77
CA ALA A 144 15.66 8.24 4.31
C ALA A 144 14.76 8.18 5.54
N GLN A 145 13.72 7.35 5.51
CA GLN A 145 12.84 7.15 6.67
C GLN A 145 13.61 6.56 7.86
N THR A 146 14.52 5.63 7.63
CA THR A 146 15.35 5.02 8.67
C THR A 146 16.32 6.04 9.29
N ALA A 147 16.99 6.85 8.45
CA ALA A 147 17.86 7.92 8.92
C ALA A 147 17.08 8.96 9.75
N LYS A 148 15.88 9.33 9.30
CA LYS A 148 15.02 10.27 10.03
C LYS A 148 14.49 9.69 11.32
N ALA A 149 14.12 8.40 11.36
CA ALA A 149 13.65 7.72 12.56
C ALA A 149 14.67 7.77 13.70
N ARG A 150 15.95 7.58 13.39
CA ARG A 150 17.04 7.69 14.37
C ARG A 150 17.11 9.06 15.01
N ALA A 151 16.87 10.11 14.25
CA ALA A 151 16.87 11.48 14.76
C ALA A 151 15.59 11.81 15.56
N LEU A 152 14.41 11.33 15.10
CA LEU A 152 13.13 11.65 15.72
C LEU A 152 12.85 10.83 16.99
N TYR A 153 13.20 9.55 16.98
CA TYR A 153 12.82 8.58 18.03
C TYR A 153 13.99 8.16 18.89
N GLY A 154 14.87 9.10 19.25
CA GLY A 154 16.05 8.83 20.09
C GLY A 154 15.71 8.17 21.43
N ALA A 155 14.62 8.59 22.09
CA ALA A 155 14.13 8.01 23.33
C ALA A 155 13.70 6.53 23.17
N GLN A 156 13.27 6.14 21.96
CA GLN A 156 12.90 4.77 21.58
C GLN A 156 14.07 4.01 20.92
N GLY A 157 15.30 4.49 21.09
CA GLY A 157 16.48 3.91 20.45
C GLY A 157 16.50 4.06 18.91
N GLY A 158 15.84 5.09 18.38
CA GLY A 158 15.70 5.34 16.95
C GLY A 158 14.68 4.44 16.23
N SER A 159 13.82 3.72 16.96
CA SER A 159 12.88 2.75 16.41
C SER A 159 11.49 3.34 16.15
N MET A 160 11.04 3.27 14.89
CA MET A 160 9.65 3.56 14.53
C MET A 160 8.68 2.55 15.17
N ILE A 161 9.08 1.30 15.30
CA ILE A 161 8.24 0.23 15.84
C ILE A 161 7.95 0.50 17.32
N ARG A 162 8.97 0.82 18.10
CA ARG A 162 8.78 1.17 19.52
C ARG A 162 7.96 2.43 19.69
N TRP A 163 8.14 3.41 18.81
CA TRP A 163 7.31 4.61 18.81
C TRP A 163 5.85 4.31 18.54
N LEU A 164 5.55 3.47 17.53
CA LEU A 164 4.18 3.04 17.22
C LEU A 164 3.54 2.23 18.36
N ASP A 165 4.33 1.42 19.07
CA ASP A 165 3.88 0.70 20.27
C ASP A 165 3.52 1.67 21.39
N GLU A 166 4.40 2.66 21.66
CA GLU A 166 4.20 3.68 22.69
C GLU A 166 2.92 4.51 22.49
N VAL A 167 2.62 4.89 21.24
CA VAL A 167 1.37 5.64 20.93
C VAL A 167 0.15 4.73 20.76
N GLY A 168 0.28 3.42 20.99
CA GLY A 168 -0.84 2.48 21.01
C GLY A 168 -1.37 2.08 19.63
N LEU A 169 -0.55 2.20 18.59
CA LEU A 169 -0.94 1.85 17.22
C LEU A 169 -0.65 0.39 16.85
N LEU A 170 0.23 -0.33 17.56
CA LEU A 170 0.54 -1.72 17.23
C LEU A 170 -0.54 -2.67 17.77
N GLY A 171 -0.99 -3.57 16.92
CA GLY A 171 -1.97 -4.58 17.26
C GLY A 171 -2.37 -5.48 16.09
N PRO A 172 -3.24 -6.49 16.32
CA PRO A 172 -3.60 -7.48 15.30
C PRO A 172 -4.34 -6.89 14.09
N LYS A 173 -4.94 -5.71 14.24
CA LYS A 173 -5.59 -4.96 13.15
C LYS A 173 -4.67 -3.92 12.51
N THR A 174 -3.40 -3.88 12.88
CA THR A 174 -2.42 -2.96 12.28
C THR A 174 -1.64 -3.65 11.17
N THR A 175 -1.52 -2.98 10.04
CA THR A 175 -0.71 -3.42 8.90
C THR A 175 0.31 -2.34 8.55
N LEU A 176 1.59 -2.74 8.54
CA LEU A 176 2.71 -1.89 8.18
C LEU A 176 3.10 -2.14 6.73
N ALA A 177 3.02 -1.12 5.89
CA ALA A 177 3.44 -1.23 4.49
C ALA A 177 4.96 -1.12 4.37
N HIS A 178 5.52 -1.89 3.43
CA HIS A 178 6.91 -1.98 3.02
C HIS A 178 7.84 -2.72 3.99
N CYS A 179 8.13 -2.18 5.16
CA CYS A 179 9.07 -2.74 6.15
C CYS A 179 10.43 -3.16 5.54
N VAL A 180 10.92 -2.42 4.52
CA VAL A 180 12.18 -2.73 3.83
C VAL A 180 13.36 -2.64 4.79
N TRP A 181 13.44 -1.54 5.55
CA TRP A 181 14.54 -1.24 6.46
C TRP A 181 14.24 -1.64 7.91
N LEU A 182 13.31 -2.59 8.12
CA LEU A 182 13.03 -3.17 9.43
C LEU A 182 14.26 -3.94 9.94
N SER A 183 14.63 -3.73 11.19
CA SER A 183 15.71 -4.50 11.85
C SER A 183 15.19 -5.83 12.38
N GLU A 184 16.08 -6.83 12.44
CA GLU A 184 15.72 -8.13 12.99
C GLU A 184 15.32 -8.03 14.48
N SER A 185 15.93 -7.10 15.22
CA SER A 185 15.62 -6.86 16.64
C SER A 185 14.21 -6.29 16.88
N GLU A 186 13.54 -5.76 15.84
CA GLU A 186 12.17 -5.24 15.91
C GLU A 186 11.11 -6.30 15.57
N MET A 187 11.49 -7.38 14.87
CA MET A 187 10.56 -8.44 14.43
C MET A 187 9.82 -9.14 15.58
N PRO A 188 10.47 -9.49 16.71
CA PRO A 188 9.78 -10.12 17.83
C PRO A 188 8.62 -9.28 18.36
N MET A 189 8.76 -7.96 18.41
CA MET A 189 7.68 -7.05 18.83
C MET A 189 6.50 -7.09 17.87
N LEU A 190 6.74 -7.10 16.55
CA LEU A 190 5.68 -7.22 15.56
C LEU A 190 4.89 -8.53 15.73
N LYS A 191 5.59 -9.64 15.95
CA LYS A 191 4.98 -10.93 16.24
C LYS A 191 4.15 -10.92 17.53
N GLU A 192 4.71 -10.42 18.60
CA GLU A 192 4.05 -10.32 19.92
C GLU A 192 2.76 -9.51 19.86
N ARG A 193 2.79 -8.38 19.13
CA ARG A 193 1.62 -7.51 18.92
C ARG A 193 0.66 -8.04 17.85
N GLY A 194 1.00 -9.11 17.14
CA GLY A 194 0.18 -9.68 16.07
C GLY A 194 0.07 -8.80 14.83
N VAL A 195 1.03 -7.90 14.62
CA VAL A 195 1.05 -6.93 13.53
C VAL A 195 1.24 -7.62 12.18
N ASN A 196 0.59 -7.09 11.15
CA ASN A 196 0.72 -7.56 9.79
C ASN A 196 1.69 -6.68 8.98
N VAL A 197 2.29 -7.25 7.94
CA VAL A 197 3.15 -6.52 6.99
C VAL A 197 2.57 -6.64 5.58
N ALA A 198 2.43 -5.51 4.87
CA ALA A 198 2.08 -5.48 3.46
C ALA A 198 3.34 -5.21 2.63
N HIS A 199 3.82 -6.24 1.93
CA HIS A 199 5.01 -6.15 1.10
C HIS A 199 4.68 -5.72 -0.32
N ASN A 200 5.39 -4.70 -0.83
CA ASN A 200 5.19 -4.11 -2.16
C ASN A 200 6.44 -4.31 -3.04
N PRO A 201 6.73 -5.54 -3.52
CA PRO A 201 8.02 -5.86 -4.12
C PRO A 201 8.35 -5.04 -5.37
N ILE A 202 7.37 -4.80 -6.23
CA ILE A 202 7.57 -4.08 -7.50
C ILE A 202 7.84 -2.59 -7.25
N SER A 203 7.06 -1.96 -6.38
CA SER A 203 7.28 -0.57 -5.95
C SER A 203 8.64 -0.40 -5.29
N ASN A 204 9.00 -1.27 -4.35
CA ASN A 204 10.26 -1.20 -3.64
C ASN A 204 11.47 -1.26 -4.58
N MET A 205 11.39 -2.07 -5.64
CA MET A 205 12.44 -2.12 -6.69
C MET A 205 12.46 -0.84 -7.53
N LYS A 206 11.32 -0.44 -8.07
CA LYS A 206 11.21 0.72 -8.96
C LYS A 206 11.66 2.00 -8.28
N LEU A 207 11.26 2.21 -7.03
CA LEU A 207 11.60 3.39 -6.24
C LEU A 207 13.00 3.32 -5.59
N LYS A 208 13.74 2.23 -5.80
CA LYS A 208 15.05 2.00 -5.17
C LYS A 208 14.97 2.03 -3.64
N SER A 209 13.88 1.51 -3.08
CA SER A 209 13.69 1.42 -1.63
C SER A 209 14.60 0.37 -0.98
N GLY A 210 14.95 -0.69 -1.73
CA GLY A 210 15.74 -1.83 -1.24
C GLY A 210 14.92 -3.12 -1.18
N VAL A 211 15.50 -4.20 -0.67
CA VAL A 211 14.87 -5.52 -0.54
C VAL A 211 14.51 -5.81 0.91
N ALA A 212 13.23 -5.99 1.16
CA ALA A 212 12.71 -6.28 2.49
C ALA A 212 13.07 -7.71 2.94
N PRO A 213 13.36 -7.95 4.25
CA PRO A 213 13.77 -9.26 4.78
C PRO A 213 12.57 -10.21 4.95
N MET A 214 11.87 -10.52 3.85
CA MET A 214 10.59 -11.23 3.88
C MET A 214 10.69 -12.63 4.44
N ARG A 215 11.75 -13.39 4.09
CA ARG A 215 11.94 -14.73 4.66
C ARG A 215 12.08 -14.68 6.18
N ALA A 216 12.89 -13.76 6.70
CA ALA A 216 13.06 -13.60 8.15
C ALA A 216 11.72 -13.28 8.83
N MET A 217 10.94 -12.34 8.30
CA MET A 217 9.61 -12.02 8.84
C MET A 217 8.66 -13.22 8.81
N MET A 218 8.62 -13.99 7.72
CA MET A 218 7.79 -15.18 7.61
C MET A 218 8.23 -16.29 8.57
N CYS A 219 9.55 -16.48 8.75
CA CYS A 219 10.11 -17.45 9.72
C CYS A 219 9.79 -17.08 11.16
N GLU A 220 9.75 -15.78 11.49
CA GLU A 220 9.28 -15.29 12.79
C GLU A 220 7.77 -15.51 12.99
N GLY A 221 7.02 -15.85 11.95
CA GLY A 221 5.57 -16.04 12.00
C GLY A 221 4.77 -14.73 11.90
N ILE A 222 5.39 -13.65 11.44
CA ILE A 222 4.69 -12.40 11.12
C ILE A 222 3.81 -12.65 9.88
N ASN A 223 2.54 -12.21 9.94
CA ASN A 223 1.67 -12.31 8.78
C ASN A 223 2.11 -11.34 7.68
N VAL A 224 2.34 -11.87 6.49
CA VAL A 224 2.71 -11.09 5.31
C VAL A 224 1.57 -11.13 4.30
N GLY A 225 1.07 -9.95 3.92
CA GLY A 225 0.23 -9.72 2.75
C GLY A 225 1.06 -9.11 1.60
N LEU A 226 0.56 -9.20 0.37
CA LEU A 226 1.14 -8.55 -0.79
C LEU A 226 0.32 -7.34 -1.21
N GLY A 227 1.02 -6.28 -1.65
CA GLY A 227 0.46 -5.11 -2.28
C GLY A 227 1.16 -4.78 -3.60
N CYS A 228 0.49 -3.96 -4.42
CA CYS A 228 1.04 -3.43 -5.66
C CYS A 228 1.50 -1.97 -5.50
N ASP A 229 1.16 -1.34 -4.37
CA ASP A 229 1.31 0.10 -4.16
C ASP A 229 0.47 0.91 -5.17
N ASN A 230 0.59 2.21 -5.20
CA ASN A 230 -0.16 2.99 -6.17
C ASN A 230 0.41 2.85 -7.60
N SER A 231 -0.42 3.20 -8.59
CA SER A 231 -0.06 3.01 -10.00
C SER A 231 1.18 3.80 -10.44
N SER A 232 1.57 4.87 -9.74
CA SER A 232 2.81 5.61 -10.06
C SER A 232 4.07 4.94 -9.49
N CYS A 233 3.91 4.07 -8.49
CA CYS A 233 5.02 3.38 -7.81
C CYS A 233 5.33 2.01 -8.43
N GLY A 234 4.31 1.28 -8.90
CA GLY A 234 4.46 -0.05 -9.50
C GLY A 234 4.17 -0.12 -11.01
N ASP A 235 3.57 0.92 -11.59
CA ASP A 235 3.05 1.04 -12.97
C ASP A 235 1.96 0.03 -13.34
N CYS A 236 1.61 -0.90 -12.46
CA CYS A 236 0.49 -1.82 -12.68
C CYS A 236 -0.07 -2.37 -11.36
N GLN A 237 -1.37 -2.66 -11.36
CA GLN A 237 -2.08 -3.32 -10.27
C GLN A 237 -2.17 -4.82 -10.59
N ASN A 238 -1.06 -5.56 -10.39
CA ASN A 238 -0.94 -6.96 -10.80
C ASN A 238 -0.33 -7.83 -9.71
N MET A 239 -1.18 -8.62 -9.06
CA MET A 239 -0.78 -9.49 -7.95
C MET A 239 0.12 -10.66 -8.41
N PHE A 240 0.01 -11.12 -9.66
CA PHE A 240 0.89 -12.17 -10.19
C PHE A 240 2.34 -11.66 -10.29
N GLN A 241 2.54 -10.42 -10.72
CA GLN A 241 3.86 -9.79 -10.70
C GLN A 241 4.38 -9.61 -9.27
N ALA A 242 3.53 -9.21 -8.32
CA ALA A 242 3.91 -9.07 -6.93
C ALA A 242 4.33 -10.41 -6.31
N MET A 243 3.59 -11.50 -6.57
CA MET A 243 3.96 -12.84 -6.12
C MET A 243 5.30 -13.30 -6.68
N LYS A 244 5.51 -13.14 -7.98
CA LYS A 244 6.79 -13.45 -8.64
C LYS A 244 7.93 -12.59 -8.09
N GLY A 245 7.70 -11.28 -7.93
CA GLY A 245 8.66 -10.35 -7.36
C GLY A 245 9.10 -10.73 -5.96
N LEU A 246 8.18 -11.12 -5.07
CA LEU A 246 8.49 -11.61 -3.73
C LEU A 246 9.45 -12.82 -3.79
N CYS A 247 9.13 -13.84 -4.59
CA CYS A 247 9.97 -15.05 -4.69
C CYS A 247 11.36 -14.76 -5.24
N LEU A 248 11.45 -13.97 -6.34
CA LEU A 248 12.72 -13.68 -6.99
C LEU A 248 13.62 -12.80 -6.13
N LEU A 249 13.07 -11.78 -5.49
CA LEU A 249 13.84 -10.91 -4.60
C LEU A 249 14.34 -11.66 -3.36
N ALA A 250 13.49 -12.49 -2.75
CA ALA A 250 13.91 -13.31 -1.63
C ALA A 250 15.04 -14.29 -2.04
N ALA A 251 14.97 -14.89 -3.23
CA ALA A 251 15.99 -15.80 -3.71
C ALA A 251 17.37 -15.13 -3.95
N VAL A 252 17.37 -13.85 -4.30
CA VAL A 252 18.63 -13.10 -4.55
C VAL A 252 19.17 -12.45 -3.28
N ALA A 253 18.27 -11.99 -2.38
CA ALA A 253 18.67 -11.27 -1.18
C ALA A 253 19.07 -12.18 0.00
N ASP A 254 18.61 -13.43 0.01
CA ASP A 254 18.83 -14.36 1.12
C ASP A 254 19.77 -15.50 0.69
N PRO A 255 20.94 -15.64 1.32
CA PRO A 255 21.90 -16.70 1.01
C PRO A 255 21.46 -18.10 1.49
N GLN A 256 20.37 -18.19 2.26
CA GLN A 256 19.90 -19.48 2.76
C GLN A 256 19.33 -20.36 1.64
N PRO A 257 19.59 -21.68 1.64
CA PRO A 257 19.13 -22.58 0.56
C PRO A 257 17.61 -22.75 0.53
N THR A 258 16.92 -22.46 1.62
CA THR A 258 15.45 -22.49 1.70
C THR A 258 14.91 -21.08 1.60
N GLY A 259 14.47 -20.70 0.39
CA GLY A 259 13.88 -19.38 0.13
C GLY A 259 12.38 -19.30 0.40
N VAL A 260 11.76 -18.20 -0.03
CA VAL A 260 10.32 -18.05 -0.10
C VAL A 260 9.78 -18.87 -1.27
N LEU A 261 8.86 -19.78 -1.00
CA LEU A 261 8.30 -20.68 -2.01
C LEU A 261 7.09 -20.04 -2.72
N ALA A 262 6.74 -20.57 -3.90
CA ALA A 262 5.52 -20.17 -4.60
C ALA A 262 4.25 -20.28 -3.73
N ALA A 263 4.17 -21.32 -2.89
CA ALA A 263 3.05 -21.49 -1.95
C ALA A 263 2.99 -20.38 -0.90
N ASP A 264 4.14 -19.84 -0.47
CA ASP A 264 4.19 -18.72 0.49
C ASP A 264 3.72 -17.43 -0.17
N ALA A 265 4.17 -17.16 -1.40
CA ALA A 265 3.74 -16.02 -2.18
C ALA A 265 2.23 -16.06 -2.48
N PHE A 266 1.70 -17.24 -2.82
CA PHE A 266 0.28 -17.43 -3.04
C PHE A 266 -0.54 -17.21 -1.76
N ARG A 267 -0.06 -17.70 -0.61
CA ARG A 267 -0.67 -17.43 0.69
C ARG A 267 -0.63 -15.93 1.03
N ALA A 268 0.49 -15.26 0.78
CA ALA A 268 0.60 -13.82 1.01
C ALA A 268 -0.37 -13.00 0.14
N ALA A 269 -0.62 -13.43 -1.11
CA ALA A 269 -1.59 -12.80 -2.01
C ALA A 269 -3.05 -13.10 -1.66
N THR A 270 -3.34 -14.11 -0.86
CA THR A 270 -4.70 -14.56 -0.54
C THR A 270 -4.99 -14.42 0.96
N THR A 271 -4.74 -15.47 1.75
CA THR A 271 -5.04 -15.48 3.20
C THR A 271 -4.22 -14.47 3.98
N GLY A 272 -2.97 -14.22 3.59
CA GLY A 272 -2.10 -13.21 4.20
C GLY A 272 -2.64 -11.81 3.98
N GLY A 273 -3.00 -11.48 2.73
CA GLY A 273 -3.65 -10.21 2.39
C GLY A 273 -4.99 -10.02 3.11
N ALA A 274 -5.83 -11.06 3.12
CA ALA A 274 -7.11 -11.02 3.82
C ALA A 274 -6.95 -10.72 5.33
N ARG A 275 -5.96 -11.34 6.00
CA ARG A 275 -5.66 -11.06 7.41
C ARG A 275 -5.14 -9.63 7.60
N ALA A 276 -4.24 -9.17 6.72
CA ALA A 276 -3.71 -7.83 6.76
C ALA A 276 -4.80 -6.74 6.65
N LEU A 277 -5.93 -7.06 6.02
CA LEU A 277 -7.08 -6.17 5.88
C LEU A 277 -8.17 -6.36 6.97
N ASP A 278 -7.93 -7.19 7.99
CA ASP A 278 -8.94 -7.62 8.97
C ASP A 278 -10.14 -8.32 8.33
N LEU A 279 -9.94 -8.96 7.18
CA LEU A 279 -10.96 -9.68 6.40
C LEU A 279 -10.75 -11.20 6.39
N GLY A 280 -9.80 -11.73 7.16
CA GLY A 280 -9.42 -13.15 7.16
C GLY A 280 -10.54 -14.13 7.51
N LYS A 281 -11.63 -13.66 8.16
CA LYS A 281 -12.84 -14.44 8.42
C LYS A 281 -13.89 -14.32 7.32
N LYS A 282 -13.67 -13.45 6.33
CA LYS A 282 -14.65 -13.15 5.26
C LYS A 282 -14.18 -13.62 3.89
N VAL A 283 -12.88 -13.42 3.56
CA VAL A 283 -12.30 -13.70 2.23
C VAL A 283 -10.91 -14.34 2.34
N GLY A 284 -10.32 -14.76 1.22
CA GLY A 284 -8.97 -15.29 1.12
C GLY A 284 -8.91 -16.83 1.01
N LEU A 285 -10.03 -17.53 1.19
CA LEU A 285 -10.16 -18.97 1.06
C LEU A 285 -11.45 -19.32 0.31
N VAL A 286 -11.43 -20.45 -0.40
CA VAL A 286 -12.62 -21.06 -1.00
C VAL A 286 -13.11 -22.14 -0.05
N GLN A 287 -14.05 -21.77 0.83
CA GLN A 287 -14.66 -22.69 1.78
C GLN A 287 -16.08 -22.24 2.18
N PRO A 288 -16.95 -23.15 2.66
CA PRO A 288 -18.28 -22.80 3.16
C PRO A 288 -18.21 -21.70 4.25
N GLY A 289 -19.12 -20.73 4.17
CA GLY A 289 -19.20 -19.61 5.11
C GLY A 289 -18.37 -18.37 4.72
N MET A 290 -17.44 -18.50 3.77
CA MET A 290 -16.70 -17.35 3.22
C MET A 290 -17.50 -16.64 2.13
N LYS A 291 -17.19 -15.36 1.91
CA LYS A 291 -17.73 -14.60 0.78
C LYS A 291 -17.15 -15.14 -0.53
N ALA A 292 -17.96 -15.16 -1.58
CA ALA A 292 -17.54 -15.58 -2.89
C ALA A 292 -16.77 -14.44 -3.61
N ASP A 293 -15.53 -14.23 -3.17
CA ASP A 293 -14.56 -13.37 -3.85
C ASP A 293 -13.60 -14.33 -4.58
N LEU A 294 -13.80 -14.51 -5.88
CA LEU A 294 -13.19 -15.61 -6.66
C LEU A 294 -12.59 -15.09 -7.96
N THR A 295 -11.51 -15.73 -8.38
CA THR A 295 -10.88 -15.50 -9.68
C THR A 295 -10.82 -16.82 -10.44
N ILE A 296 -11.41 -16.85 -11.63
CA ILE A 296 -11.38 -18.01 -12.52
C ILE A 296 -10.28 -17.81 -13.54
N ILE A 297 -9.38 -18.78 -13.63
CA ILE A 297 -8.22 -18.77 -14.53
C ILE A 297 -8.46 -19.75 -15.68
N ASP A 298 -8.22 -19.30 -16.91
CA ASP A 298 -8.22 -20.15 -18.10
C ASP A 298 -6.93 -20.95 -18.19
N LEU A 299 -7.02 -22.25 -17.95
CA LEU A 299 -5.88 -23.18 -17.98
C LEU A 299 -5.50 -23.60 -19.41
N THR A 300 -6.21 -23.15 -20.44
CA THR A 300 -5.82 -23.35 -21.84
C THR A 300 -4.76 -22.35 -22.31
N ASP A 301 -4.48 -21.29 -21.50
CA ASP A 301 -3.39 -20.36 -21.78
C ASP A 301 -2.03 -21.10 -21.78
N PRO A 302 -1.13 -20.80 -22.73
CA PRO A 302 0.21 -21.41 -22.79
C PRO A 302 1.04 -21.36 -21.49
N ALA A 303 0.76 -20.41 -20.60
CA ALA A 303 1.38 -20.34 -19.28
C ALA A 303 1.14 -21.61 -18.42
N TYR A 304 0.10 -22.39 -18.75
CA TYR A 304 -0.28 -23.60 -18.04
C TYR A 304 -0.05 -24.89 -18.84
N MET A 305 0.57 -24.82 -20.02
CA MET A 305 0.80 -25.99 -20.88
C MET A 305 2.26 -26.40 -20.93
N PRO A 306 2.62 -27.63 -20.46
CA PRO A 306 1.78 -28.56 -19.72
C PRO A 306 1.53 -28.12 -18.27
N LEU A 307 0.39 -28.46 -17.71
CA LEU A 307 0.08 -28.18 -16.30
C LEU A 307 0.87 -29.13 -15.40
N ASN A 308 1.91 -28.61 -14.73
CA ASN A 308 2.74 -29.37 -13.80
C ASN A 308 2.41 -29.06 -12.33
N SER A 309 2.25 -27.78 -12.01
CA SER A 309 1.92 -27.31 -10.68
C SER A 309 1.16 -26.00 -10.77
N ALA A 310 -0.13 -26.01 -10.47
CA ALA A 310 -0.98 -24.83 -10.54
C ALA A 310 -0.41 -23.65 -9.76
N VAL A 311 0.02 -23.86 -8.50
CA VAL A 311 0.55 -22.78 -7.65
C VAL A 311 1.86 -22.22 -8.22
N ARG A 312 2.77 -23.07 -8.69
CA ARG A 312 4.04 -22.57 -9.27
C ARG A 312 3.78 -21.78 -10.56
N GLN A 313 2.87 -22.25 -11.40
CA GLN A 313 2.56 -21.58 -12.66
C GLN A 313 1.77 -20.29 -12.42
N LEU A 314 0.87 -20.22 -11.45
CA LEU A 314 0.24 -18.98 -11.01
C LEU A 314 1.28 -17.94 -10.54
N VAL A 315 2.33 -18.35 -9.85
CA VAL A 315 3.33 -17.43 -9.31
C VAL A 315 4.39 -17.03 -10.35
N TYR A 316 4.88 -17.99 -11.15
CA TYR A 316 6.03 -17.74 -12.02
C TYR A 316 5.68 -17.51 -13.50
N SER A 317 4.56 -18.05 -13.98
CA SER A 317 4.20 -18.04 -15.40
C SER A 317 3.02 -17.12 -15.72
N GLU A 318 2.04 -17.01 -14.81
CA GLU A 318 0.88 -16.15 -15.00
C GLU A 318 1.26 -14.66 -14.97
N SER A 319 0.64 -13.88 -15.84
CA SER A 319 0.82 -12.43 -15.95
C SER A 319 -0.47 -11.62 -15.78
N GLY A 320 -1.57 -12.27 -15.40
CA GLY A 320 -2.93 -11.72 -15.38
C GLY A 320 -3.71 -12.00 -16.67
N ARG A 321 -3.04 -12.52 -17.70
CA ARG A 321 -3.66 -12.79 -19.01
C ARG A 321 -4.68 -13.91 -18.95
N GLY A 322 -4.42 -14.96 -18.15
CA GLY A 322 -5.30 -16.10 -17.97
C GLY A 322 -6.52 -15.81 -17.09
N VAL A 323 -6.63 -14.64 -16.47
CA VAL A 323 -7.82 -14.28 -15.68
C VAL A 323 -9.01 -14.11 -16.60
N GLU A 324 -9.94 -15.05 -16.55
CA GLU A 324 -11.14 -15.08 -17.39
C GLU A 324 -12.31 -14.35 -16.72
N THR A 325 -12.63 -14.71 -15.47
CA THR A 325 -13.76 -14.18 -14.71
C THR A 325 -13.32 -13.76 -13.31
N THR A 326 -13.82 -12.61 -12.85
CA THR A 326 -13.64 -12.14 -11.47
C THR A 326 -14.99 -11.94 -10.81
N ILE A 327 -15.16 -12.50 -9.63
CA ILE A 327 -16.40 -12.51 -8.83
C ILE A 327 -16.08 -11.80 -7.50
N VAL A 328 -16.92 -10.87 -7.07
CA VAL A 328 -16.81 -10.17 -5.78
C VAL A 328 -18.15 -10.24 -5.05
N ASN A 329 -18.12 -10.76 -3.84
CA ASN A 329 -19.32 -10.97 -3.01
C ASN A 329 -20.44 -11.73 -3.76
N GLY A 330 -20.06 -12.75 -4.58
CA GLY A 330 -20.99 -13.54 -5.37
C GLY A 330 -21.47 -12.89 -6.67
N ARG A 331 -21.12 -11.63 -6.94
CA ARG A 331 -21.46 -10.93 -8.19
C ARG A 331 -20.31 -11.07 -9.19
N ILE A 332 -20.61 -11.49 -10.42
CA ILE A 332 -19.65 -11.44 -11.52
C ILE A 332 -19.43 -9.99 -11.89
N VAL A 333 -18.23 -9.48 -11.69
CA VAL A 333 -17.82 -8.09 -11.98
C VAL A 333 -17.00 -7.98 -13.26
N MET A 334 -16.38 -9.10 -13.68
CA MET A 334 -15.70 -9.24 -14.97
C MET A 334 -15.95 -10.65 -15.52
N ARG A 335 -16.22 -10.78 -16.82
CA ARG A 335 -16.35 -12.05 -17.54
C ARG A 335 -15.73 -11.92 -18.94
N ASN A 336 -15.01 -12.95 -19.37
CA ASN A 336 -14.27 -12.94 -20.64
C ASN A 336 -13.39 -11.70 -20.78
N ARG A 337 -12.74 -11.29 -19.66
CA ARG A 337 -11.88 -10.10 -19.55
C ARG A 337 -12.57 -8.75 -19.85
N ARG A 338 -13.89 -8.69 -19.80
CA ARG A 338 -14.71 -7.47 -19.96
C ARG A 338 -15.46 -7.18 -18.67
N MET A 339 -15.45 -5.93 -18.22
CA MET A 339 -16.26 -5.51 -17.08
C MET A 339 -17.74 -5.75 -17.36
N THR A 340 -18.47 -6.21 -16.35
CA THR A 340 -19.93 -6.41 -16.41
C THR A 340 -20.69 -5.34 -15.63
N THR A 341 -19.96 -4.49 -14.91
CA THR A 341 -20.51 -3.51 -13.96
C THR A 341 -20.46 -2.08 -14.49
N VAL A 342 -19.55 -1.80 -15.41
CA VAL A 342 -19.30 -0.46 -15.98
C VAL A 342 -19.18 -0.52 -17.49
N ASP A 343 -19.52 0.59 -18.17
CA ASP A 343 -19.30 0.76 -19.61
C ASP A 343 -17.86 1.24 -19.87
N GLU A 344 -17.00 0.30 -20.27
CA GLU A 344 -15.60 0.60 -20.56
C GLU A 344 -15.41 1.55 -21.76
N ALA A 345 -16.33 1.56 -22.72
CA ALA A 345 -16.23 2.45 -23.87
C ALA A 345 -16.54 3.89 -23.47
N ALA A 346 -17.58 4.10 -22.67
CA ALA A 346 -17.91 5.40 -22.09
C ALA A 346 -16.76 5.94 -21.21
N ILE A 347 -16.19 5.10 -20.33
CA ILE A 347 -15.05 5.48 -19.47
C ILE A 347 -13.84 5.90 -20.32
N ARG A 348 -13.54 5.21 -21.44
CA ARG A 348 -12.44 5.59 -22.33
C ARG A 348 -12.69 6.91 -23.03
N ALA A 349 -13.92 7.18 -23.45
CA ALA A 349 -14.29 8.45 -24.08
C ALA A 349 -14.12 9.61 -23.08
N GLU A 350 -14.66 9.48 -21.88
CA GLU A 350 -14.49 10.47 -20.81
C GLU A 350 -13.01 10.69 -20.45
N LEU A 351 -12.21 9.60 -20.35
CA LEU A 351 -10.78 9.70 -20.10
C LEU A 351 -10.07 10.56 -21.15
N ALA A 352 -10.42 10.43 -22.43
CA ALA A 352 -9.80 11.21 -23.49
C ALA A 352 -10.00 12.73 -23.28
N GLU A 353 -11.18 13.14 -22.82
CA GLU A 353 -11.49 14.54 -22.49
C GLU A 353 -10.72 15.01 -21.24
N VAL A 354 -10.73 14.22 -20.17
CA VAL A 354 -10.00 14.52 -18.93
C VAL A 354 -8.51 14.67 -19.19
N MET A 355 -7.94 13.87 -20.09
CA MET A 355 -6.51 13.91 -20.42
C MET A 355 -6.07 15.25 -21.05
N LEU A 356 -6.97 16.00 -21.70
CA LEU A 356 -6.63 17.34 -22.22
C LEU A 356 -6.32 18.32 -21.08
N LYS A 357 -7.12 18.28 -20.01
CA LYS A 357 -6.86 19.08 -18.80
C LYS A 357 -5.65 18.57 -18.05
N PHE A 358 -5.55 17.26 -17.85
CA PHE A 358 -4.44 16.62 -17.13
C PHE A 358 -3.07 17.00 -17.71
N ARG A 359 -2.91 16.96 -19.04
CA ARG A 359 -1.63 17.32 -19.69
C ARG A 359 -1.21 18.75 -19.40
N ARG A 360 -2.15 19.70 -19.39
CA ARG A 360 -1.85 21.10 -19.05
C ARG A 360 -1.41 21.25 -17.57
N ASP A 361 -2.15 20.60 -16.69
CA ASP A 361 -1.85 20.64 -15.25
C ASP A 361 -0.54 19.94 -14.92
N PHE A 362 -0.29 18.79 -15.56
CA PHE A 362 0.97 18.04 -15.44
C PHE A 362 2.18 18.85 -15.89
N SER A 363 2.09 19.59 -17.00
CA SER A 363 3.19 20.43 -17.47
C SER A 363 3.56 21.52 -16.45
N ARG A 364 2.58 22.13 -15.79
CA ARG A 364 2.81 23.10 -14.72
C ARG A 364 3.47 22.46 -13.49
N LEU A 365 2.97 21.32 -13.05
CA LEU A 365 3.53 20.58 -11.92
C LEU A 365 4.95 20.09 -12.23
N ALA A 366 5.20 19.60 -13.45
CA ALA A 366 6.53 19.16 -13.86
C ALA A 366 7.55 20.33 -13.83
N ALA A 367 7.14 21.54 -14.25
CA ALA A 367 7.99 22.73 -14.17
C ALA A 367 8.33 23.07 -12.72
N ALA A 368 7.33 23.13 -11.82
CA ALA A 368 7.56 23.38 -10.40
C ALA A 368 8.44 22.31 -9.74
N ASN A 369 8.22 21.04 -10.06
CA ASN A 369 9.04 19.93 -9.56
C ASN A 369 10.48 20.02 -10.05
N SER A 370 10.73 20.50 -11.28
CA SER A 370 12.09 20.60 -11.84
C SER A 370 12.97 21.58 -11.04
N GLU A 371 12.40 22.61 -10.45
CA GLU A 371 13.13 23.56 -9.58
C GLU A 371 13.57 22.92 -8.26
N ALA A 372 12.74 22.02 -7.68
CA ALA A 372 13.06 21.34 -6.43
C ALA A 372 13.97 20.11 -6.62
N THR A 373 13.95 19.50 -7.80
CA THR A 373 14.64 18.24 -8.11
C THR A 373 16.14 18.24 -7.78
N PRO A 374 16.96 19.25 -8.08
CA PRO A 374 18.39 19.25 -7.76
C PRO A 374 18.65 19.11 -6.26
N TYR A 375 17.90 19.81 -5.43
CA TYR A 375 18.04 19.81 -3.98
C TYR A 375 17.61 18.47 -3.37
N LEU A 376 16.51 17.91 -3.88
CA LEU A 376 16.04 16.57 -3.44
C LEU A 376 17.00 15.47 -3.87
N LEU A 377 17.59 15.54 -5.05
CA LEU A 377 18.63 14.61 -5.49
C LEU A 377 19.89 14.70 -4.62
N GLU A 378 20.32 15.91 -4.26
CA GLU A 378 21.47 16.09 -3.37
C GLU A 378 21.17 15.55 -1.95
N ALA A 379 19.98 15.80 -1.42
CA ALA A 379 19.53 15.21 -0.16
C ALA A 379 19.57 13.66 -0.23
N ASN A 380 19.08 13.07 -1.32
CA ASN A 380 19.10 11.62 -1.51
C ASN A 380 20.53 11.04 -1.62
N LYS A 381 21.49 11.75 -2.24
CA LYS A 381 22.89 11.34 -2.24
C LYS A 381 23.47 11.31 -0.81
N ARG A 382 23.17 12.31 -0.01
CA ARG A 382 23.59 12.35 1.41
C ARG A 382 22.94 11.24 2.23
N VAL A 383 21.66 10.94 1.98
CA VAL A 383 20.97 9.77 2.58
C VAL A 383 21.68 8.47 2.19
N ALA A 384 22.09 8.32 0.93
CA ALA A 384 22.77 7.10 0.46
C ALA A 384 24.13 6.90 1.14
N ALA A 385 24.78 7.97 1.57
CA ALA A 385 26.05 7.94 2.31
C ALA A 385 25.87 7.82 3.84
N ALA A 386 24.65 8.03 4.36
CA ALA A 386 24.39 7.98 5.80
C ALA A 386 24.48 6.53 6.32
N ASP A 387 25.14 6.35 7.47
CA ASP A 387 25.12 5.07 8.19
C ASP A 387 23.75 4.87 8.87
N VAL A 388 23.04 3.86 8.46
CA VAL A 388 21.79 3.41 9.07
C VAL A 388 21.92 2.02 9.72
N ALA A 389 23.13 1.50 9.87
CA ALA A 389 23.52 0.20 10.48
C ALA A 389 22.80 -1.03 9.88
N ILE A 390 22.07 -0.87 8.80
CA ILE A 390 21.36 -1.92 8.07
C ILE A 390 21.62 -1.69 6.58
N GLU A 391 21.86 -2.75 5.81
CA GLU A 391 21.94 -2.68 4.36
C GLU A 391 20.82 -3.52 3.74
N ARG A 392 20.12 -2.94 2.76
CA ARG A 392 18.99 -3.56 2.06
C ARG A 392 19.16 -3.52 0.54
N PHE A 393 20.33 -3.15 0.07
CA PHE A 393 20.75 -3.32 -1.32
C PHE A 393 21.73 -4.49 -1.42
N PHE A 394 21.87 -5.04 -2.63
CA PHE A 394 22.89 -6.06 -2.86
C PHE A 394 24.29 -5.46 -2.65
N PRO A 395 25.20 -6.16 -1.97
CA PRO A 395 26.57 -5.71 -1.84
C PRO A 395 27.19 -5.53 -3.24
N ARG A 396 27.96 -4.47 -3.38
CA ARG A 396 28.70 -4.17 -4.61
C ARG A 396 29.91 -5.10 -4.77
#